data_926a234aace5367ab3fe20018522fa4f
#
_entry.id   926a234aace5367ab3fe20018522fa4f
#
_cell.length_a   1.000
_cell.length_b   1.000
_cell.length_c   1.000
_cell.angle_alpha   90.00
_cell.angle_beta   90.00
_cell.angle_gamma   90.00
#
_symmetry.space_group_name_H-M   'P 1'
#
loop_
_entity.id
_entity.type
_entity.pdbx_description
1 polymer ?
#
loop_
_entity_poly.entity_id
_entity_poly.type
_entity_poly.pdbx_seq_one_letter_code
_entity_poly.pdbx_strand_id
1 'polypeptide(L)'
;MNANKKPNVIPRLLLSAIWIAAFLQVAAAQEIPSDYQQVMKIVGKQGDYKANVLKVNIPRNDLQMKIAGYSVPTPLGFGGWFAMTKGDGGEEVVMGDLVLTQDEVNPVMSALLDHGLEVTALHNHFFWDEPRVFFMHIHGHGKAVDLANELKPAIDLIGKSKSASGGQTPSAAPKQSTLDAEKIAKIVGHAGEQNGPVYKITIGRDDLDVKEMGAGINARMGLNTWAAFVGSNDDAAVAGDIAMLESEVQPTLKALRAHGMDVVAIHHHMINSRPVIIFLHYWGRGPAEKLAQGFKAALDELGKAK
;
A
#
# COMPACT_ATOMS: atom_id res chain seq x y z
N MET A 1 89.25 21.59 23.08
CA MET A 1 87.94 21.46 23.78
C MET A 1 86.84 21.29 22.72
N ASN A 2 86.45 20.04 22.49
CA ASN A 2 85.54 19.63 21.44
C ASN A 2 84.14 19.61 21.97
N ALA A 3 83.21 20.37 21.36
CA ALA A 3 81.77 20.30 21.63
C ALA A 3 81.07 19.47 20.54
N ASN A 4 80.64 18.28 20.93
CA ASN A 4 79.83 17.37 20.11
C ASN A 4 78.41 17.94 19.90
N LYS A 5 78.09 18.25 18.65
CA LYS A 5 76.69 18.48 18.23
C LYS A 5 76.02 17.15 17.79
N LYS A 6 74.97 16.74 18.49
CA LYS A 6 74.10 15.64 18.06
C LYS A 6 73.12 16.13 17.00
N PRO A 7 72.78 15.33 15.97
CA PRO A 7 71.80 15.71 14.98
C PRO A 7 70.38 15.44 15.50
N ASN A 8 69.45 16.43 15.28
CA ASN A 8 68.03 16.31 15.51
C ASN A 8 67.39 15.40 14.42
N VAL A 9 66.83 14.29 14.89
CA VAL A 9 66.02 13.41 14.05
C VAL A 9 64.54 13.83 14.19
N ILE A 10 63.97 14.35 13.11
CA ILE A 10 62.53 14.66 13.02
C ILE A 10 61.81 13.37 12.62
N PRO A 11 60.82 12.86 13.39
CA PRO A 11 60.05 11.70 12.98
C PRO A 11 59.07 12.09 11.85
N ARG A 12 59.20 11.43 10.70
CA ARG A 12 58.25 11.48 9.62
C ARG A 12 57.00 10.73 10.04
N LEU A 13 55.90 11.45 10.35
CA LEU A 13 54.56 10.89 10.45
C LEU A 13 54.09 10.49 9.04
N LEU A 14 53.98 9.18 8.81
CA LEU A 14 53.28 8.59 7.67
C LEU A 14 51.79 8.68 7.92
N LEU A 15 51.11 9.66 7.29
CA LEU A 15 49.67 9.70 7.19
C LEU A 15 49.21 8.64 6.15
N SER A 16 48.77 7.49 6.63
CA SER A 16 48.09 6.49 5.82
C SER A 16 46.67 6.97 5.57
N ALA A 17 46.36 7.52 4.40
CA ALA A 17 45.00 7.82 3.95
C ALA A 17 44.28 6.50 3.62
N ILE A 18 43.42 6.06 4.52
CA ILE A 18 42.50 4.93 4.27
C ILE A 18 41.37 5.46 3.39
N TRP A 19 41.41 5.11 2.11
CA TRP A 19 40.28 5.31 1.19
C TRP A 19 39.20 4.29 1.52
N ILE A 20 38.14 4.69 2.21
CA ILE A 20 36.89 3.89 2.34
C ILE A 20 36.15 4.07 1.03
N ALA A 21 36.30 3.11 0.13
CA ALA A 21 35.43 3.00 -1.04
C ALA A 21 34.04 2.54 -0.56
N ALA A 22 33.13 3.46 -0.44
CA ALA A 22 31.71 3.14 -0.25
C ALA A 22 31.21 2.52 -1.55
N PHE A 23 31.12 1.19 -1.59
CA PHE A 23 30.37 0.49 -2.64
C PHE A 23 28.88 0.80 -2.45
N LEU A 24 28.36 1.73 -3.21
CA LEU A 24 26.93 1.83 -3.47
C LEU A 24 26.52 0.54 -4.22
N GLN A 25 26.01 -0.43 -3.49
CA GLN A 25 25.28 -1.55 -4.11
C GLN A 25 24.01 -0.97 -4.70
N VAL A 26 24.03 -0.67 -5.99
CA VAL A 26 22.80 -0.50 -6.77
C VAL A 26 22.14 -1.87 -6.74
N ALA A 27 21.07 -2.02 -5.97
CA ALA A 27 20.25 -3.23 -6.02
C ALA A 27 19.78 -3.41 -7.46
N ALA A 28 20.32 -4.40 -8.15
CA ALA A 28 19.88 -4.75 -9.49
C ALA A 28 18.36 -5.07 -9.41
N ALA A 29 17.59 -4.49 -10.31
CA ALA A 29 16.16 -4.81 -10.40
C ALA A 29 16.03 -6.33 -10.58
N GLN A 30 15.21 -6.96 -9.75
CA GLN A 30 14.98 -8.40 -9.83
C GLN A 30 14.36 -8.72 -11.19
N GLU A 31 14.94 -9.68 -11.93
CA GLU A 31 14.40 -10.09 -13.23
C GLU A 31 13.01 -10.71 -13.04
N ILE A 32 12.06 -10.26 -13.88
CA ILE A 32 10.68 -10.75 -13.83
C ILE A 32 10.64 -12.17 -14.44
N PRO A 33 10.20 -13.20 -13.69
CA PRO A 33 10.03 -14.55 -14.21
C PRO A 33 9.17 -14.61 -15.47
N SER A 34 9.44 -15.55 -16.36
CA SER A 34 8.78 -15.67 -17.69
C SER A 34 7.27 -15.89 -17.58
N ASP A 35 6.81 -16.63 -16.57
CA ASP A 35 5.40 -16.85 -16.27
C ASP A 35 4.71 -15.53 -15.85
N TYR A 36 5.35 -14.70 -15.04
CA TYR A 36 4.83 -13.38 -14.68
C TYR A 36 4.86 -12.37 -15.85
N GLN A 37 5.80 -12.50 -16.77
CA GLN A 37 5.75 -11.74 -18.02
C GLN A 37 4.52 -12.13 -18.85
N GLN A 38 4.15 -13.42 -18.88
CA GLN A 38 2.94 -13.90 -19.54
C GLN A 38 1.67 -13.40 -18.83
N VAL A 39 1.63 -13.41 -17.48
CA VAL A 39 0.53 -12.81 -16.70
C VAL A 39 0.28 -11.37 -17.14
N MET A 40 1.31 -10.53 -17.16
CA MET A 40 1.17 -9.12 -17.57
C MET A 40 0.65 -8.99 -19.00
N LYS A 41 1.12 -9.86 -19.91
CA LYS A 41 0.66 -9.89 -21.32
C LYS A 41 -0.82 -10.28 -21.42
N ILE A 42 -1.26 -11.30 -20.69
CA ILE A 42 -2.66 -11.77 -20.67
C ILE A 42 -3.58 -10.68 -20.14
N VAL A 43 -3.27 -10.12 -18.98
CA VAL A 43 -4.12 -9.08 -18.37
C VAL A 43 -4.01 -7.73 -19.08
N GLY A 44 -3.02 -7.54 -19.96
CA GLY A 44 -2.81 -6.31 -20.72
C GLY A 44 -2.39 -5.12 -19.88
N LYS A 45 -1.69 -5.37 -18.76
CA LYS A 45 -1.24 -4.34 -17.83
C LYS A 45 0.21 -4.57 -17.41
N GLN A 46 0.91 -3.48 -17.08
CA GLN A 46 2.26 -3.54 -16.56
C GLN A 46 2.22 -3.76 -15.03
N GLY A 47 3.22 -4.48 -14.55
CA GLY A 47 3.44 -4.72 -13.12
C GLY A 47 4.91 -4.55 -12.77
N ASP A 48 5.21 -4.61 -11.50
CA ASP A 48 6.58 -4.67 -10.99
C ASP A 48 6.80 -5.92 -10.13
N TYR A 49 8.01 -6.44 -10.16
CA TYR A 49 8.40 -7.65 -9.44
C TYR A 49 9.47 -7.31 -8.40
N LYS A 50 9.12 -7.44 -7.12
CA LYS A 50 10.01 -7.19 -5.99
C LYS A 50 9.66 -8.12 -4.84
N ALA A 51 10.64 -8.51 -4.04
CA ALA A 51 10.45 -9.40 -2.89
C ALA A 51 9.65 -10.66 -3.25
N ASN A 52 9.93 -11.25 -4.44
CA ASN A 52 9.25 -12.43 -5.00
C ASN A 52 7.74 -12.26 -5.24
N VAL A 53 7.26 -11.03 -5.32
CA VAL A 53 5.86 -10.70 -5.59
C VAL A 53 5.76 -9.91 -6.89
N LEU A 54 4.98 -10.41 -7.85
CA LEU A 54 4.46 -9.62 -8.96
C LEU A 54 3.29 -8.78 -8.44
N LYS A 55 3.33 -7.46 -8.63
CA LYS A 55 2.21 -6.57 -8.32
C LYS A 55 1.79 -5.79 -9.57
N VAL A 56 0.52 -5.86 -9.91
CA VAL A 56 -0.08 -5.17 -11.05
C VAL A 56 -1.11 -4.17 -10.52
N ASN A 57 -0.91 -2.89 -10.82
CA ASN A 57 -1.81 -1.82 -10.38
C ASN A 57 -2.93 -1.58 -11.41
N ILE A 58 -4.13 -1.30 -10.91
CA ILE A 58 -5.35 -1.01 -11.68
C ILE A 58 -5.94 0.31 -11.14
N PRO A 59 -5.26 1.45 -11.35
CA PRO A 59 -5.70 2.73 -10.80
C PRO A 59 -6.98 3.21 -11.51
N ARG A 60 -7.93 3.79 -10.75
CA ARG A 60 -9.19 4.35 -11.25
C ARG A 60 -9.01 5.82 -11.66
N ASN A 61 -8.10 6.07 -12.59
CA ASN A 61 -7.86 7.41 -13.15
C ASN A 61 -9.04 7.91 -14.02
N ASP A 62 -9.97 7.03 -14.33
CA ASP A 62 -11.24 7.34 -15.01
C ASP A 62 -12.26 8.00 -14.07
N LEU A 63 -12.06 7.93 -12.75
CA LEU A 63 -12.95 8.50 -11.75
C LEU A 63 -12.42 9.84 -11.24
N GLN A 64 -13.35 10.75 -10.96
CA GLN A 64 -13.05 12.02 -10.29
C GLN A 64 -13.71 12.02 -8.93
N MET A 65 -12.92 11.64 -7.94
CA MET A 65 -13.43 11.33 -6.62
C MET A 65 -13.55 12.57 -5.73
N LYS A 66 -14.63 12.63 -4.97
CA LYS A 66 -14.82 13.53 -3.84
C LYS A 66 -15.16 12.72 -2.61
N ILE A 67 -14.68 13.16 -1.45
CA ILE A 67 -15.03 12.60 -0.15
C ILE A 67 -15.55 13.73 0.71
N ALA A 68 -16.80 13.66 1.13
CA ALA A 68 -17.48 14.75 1.85
C ALA A 68 -17.30 16.13 1.15
N GLY A 69 -17.41 16.15 -0.19
CA GLY A 69 -17.22 17.33 -1.02
C GLY A 69 -15.75 17.76 -1.29
N TYR A 70 -14.77 17.12 -0.67
CA TYR A 70 -13.35 17.38 -0.91
C TYR A 70 -12.84 16.54 -2.06
N SER A 71 -12.34 17.17 -3.13
CA SER A 71 -11.77 16.47 -4.30
C SER A 71 -10.45 15.82 -3.95
N VAL A 72 -10.33 14.54 -4.25
CA VAL A 72 -9.15 13.74 -3.91
C VAL A 72 -8.52 13.06 -5.14
N PRO A 73 -7.20 12.94 -5.20
CA PRO A 73 -6.52 12.27 -6.30
C PRO A 73 -6.55 10.74 -6.12
N THR A 74 -6.47 10.01 -7.24
CA THR A 74 -6.45 8.54 -7.28
C THR A 74 -5.46 7.89 -6.30
N PRO A 75 -4.21 8.38 -6.12
CA PRO A 75 -3.25 7.76 -5.20
C PRO A 75 -3.65 7.82 -3.72
N LEU A 76 -4.66 8.62 -3.35
CA LEU A 76 -5.11 8.70 -1.94
C LEU A 76 -5.76 7.41 -1.43
N GLY A 77 -6.25 6.53 -2.31
CA GLY A 77 -6.86 5.27 -1.92
C GLY A 77 -7.71 4.62 -3.02
N PHE A 78 -7.62 5.12 -4.28
CA PHE A 78 -8.41 4.60 -5.41
C PHE A 78 -7.54 3.85 -6.43
N GLY A 79 -6.48 3.22 -5.94
CA GLY A 79 -5.58 2.38 -6.73
C GLY A 79 -5.91 0.91 -6.52
N GLY A 80 -6.77 0.33 -7.35
CA GLY A 80 -6.96 -1.12 -7.36
C GLY A 80 -5.67 -1.85 -7.77
N TRP A 81 -5.54 -3.11 -7.38
CA TRP A 81 -4.36 -3.92 -7.67
C TRP A 81 -4.67 -5.42 -7.53
N PHE A 82 -3.83 -6.25 -8.12
CA PHE A 82 -3.64 -7.63 -7.71
C PHE A 82 -2.14 -7.93 -7.58
N ALA A 83 -1.80 -8.94 -6.78
CA ALA A 83 -0.44 -9.40 -6.58
C ALA A 83 -0.40 -10.93 -6.56
N MET A 84 0.70 -11.51 -7.05
CA MET A 84 0.93 -12.95 -7.09
C MET A 84 2.27 -13.29 -6.46
N THR A 85 2.32 -14.39 -5.73
CA THR A 85 3.55 -14.97 -5.19
C THR A 85 3.44 -16.49 -5.10
N LYS A 86 4.58 -17.17 -5.01
CA LYS A 86 4.61 -18.64 -4.94
C LYS A 86 4.10 -19.16 -3.62
N GLY A 87 3.21 -20.14 -3.70
CA GLY A 87 2.72 -20.95 -2.60
C GLY A 87 3.27 -22.38 -2.60
N ASP A 88 2.52 -23.29 -2.02
CA ASP A 88 2.89 -24.70 -1.95
C ASP A 88 2.80 -25.39 -3.33
N GLY A 89 3.60 -26.45 -3.51
CA GLY A 89 3.53 -27.28 -4.73
C GLY A 89 3.99 -26.59 -6.02
N GLY A 90 4.52 -25.36 -5.95
CA GLY A 90 4.91 -24.57 -7.13
C GLY A 90 3.75 -23.84 -7.79
N GLU A 91 2.59 -23.81 -7.15
CA GLU A 91 1.46 -22.98 -7.54
C GLU A 91 1.60 -21.55 -6.99
N GLU A 92 0.86 -20.62 -7.55
CA GLU A 92 0.83 -19.23 -7.14
C GLU A 92 -0.40 -18.96 -6.26
N VAL A 93 -0.28 -18.01 -5.36
CA VAL A 93 -1.40 -17.39 -4.69
C VAL A 93 -1.58 -15.99 -5.27
N VAL A 94 -2.79 -15.67 -5.72
CA VAL A 94 -3.20 -14.33 -6.12
C VAL A 94 -4.09 -13.71 -5.07
N MET A 95 -3.80 -12.46 -4.73
CA MET A 95 -4.64 -11.61 -3.89
C MET A 95 -4.80 -10.26 -4.56
N GLY A 96 -5.90 -9.58 -4.30
CA GLY A 96 -6.11 -8.25 -4.87
C GLY A 96 -7.14 -7.45 -4.10
N ASP A 97 -7.18 -6.17 -4.46
CA ASP A 97 -8.16 -5.20 -3.99
C ASP A 97 -8.61 -4.36 -5.20
N LEU A 98 -9.82 -4.60 -5.67
CA LEU A 98 -10.38 -3.97 -6.87
C LEU A 98 -11.27 -2.81 -6.48
N VAL A 99 -11.06 -1.65 -7.10
CA VAL A 99 -11.87 -0.45 -6.90
C VAL A 99 -12.98 -0.40 -7.96
N LEU A 100 -14.22 -0.49 -7.54
CA LEU A 100 -15.40 -0.69 -8.39
C LEU A 100 -16.45 0.39 -8.16
N THR A 101 -17.02 0.94 -9.22
CA THR A 101 -18.28 1.70 -9.08
C THR A 101 -19.41 0.75 -8.72
N GLN A 102 -20.50 1.30 -8.19
CA GLN A 102 -21.68 0.51 -7.78
C GLN A 102 -22.18 -0.42 -8.90
N ASP A 103 -22.18 0.05 -10.15
CA ASP A 103 -22.64 -0.73 -11.31
C ASP A 103 -21.65 -1.83 -11.75
N GLU A 104 -20.39 -1.74 -11.32
CA GLU A 104 -19.33 -2.71 -11.64
C GLU A 104 -19.28 -3.87 -10.64
N VAL A 105 -19.80 -3.70 -9.40
CA VAL A 105 -19.65 -4.67 -8.31
C VAL A 105 -20.15 -6.05 -8.72
N ASN A 106 -21.42 -6.19 -9.06
CA ASN A 106 -21.99 -7.50 -9.35
C ASN A 106 -21.46 -8.12 -10.66
N PRO A 107 -21.30 -7.38 -11.78
CA PRO A 107 -20.70 -7.93 -12.98
C PRO A 107 -19.27 -8.44 -12.77
N VAL A 108 -18.41 -7.69 -12.04
CA VAL A 108 -17.05 -8.11 -11.73
C VAL A 108 -17.04 -9.31 -10.79
N MET A 109 -17.87 -9.31 -9.74
CA MET A 109 -18.01 -10.44 -8.82
C MET A 109 -18.43 -11.72 -9.55
N SER A 110 -19.45 -11.65 -10.43
CA SER A 110 -19.88 -12.81 -11.21
C SER A 110 -18.76 -13.33 -12.11
N ALA A 111 -18.02 -12.43 -12.79
CA ALA A 111 -16.91 -12.82 -13.65
C ALA A 111 -15.79 -13.52 -12.86
N LEU A 112 -15.49 -13.09 -11.63
CA LEU A 112 -14.51 -13.77 -10.77
C LEU A 112 -14.98 -15.17 -10.37
N LEU A 113 -16.20 -15.27 -9.85
CA LEU A 113 -16.76 -16.54 -9.38
C LEU A 113 -16.97 -17.56 -10.50
N ASP A 114 -17.44 -17.13 -11.67
CA ASP A 114 -17.64 -17.98 -12.85
C ASP A 114 -16.33 -18.56 -13.40
N HIS A 115 -15.19 -17.92 -13.09
CA HIS A 115 -13.87 -18.34 -13.50
C HIS A 115 -13.02 -18.96 -12.38
N GLY A 116 -13.66 -19.30 -11.23
CA GLY A 116 -13.00 -20.07 -10.17
C GLY A 116 -12.23 -19.26 -9.13
N LEU A 117 -12.28 -17.92 -9.21
CA LEU A 117 -11.67 -17.05 -8.20
C LEU A 117 -12.63 -16.79 -7.04
N GLU A 118 -12.08 -16.49 -5.88
CA GLU A 118 -12.84 -16.20 -4.66
C GLU A 118 -12.97 -14.69 -4.44
N VAL A 119 -14.11 -14.27 -3.87
CA VAL A 119 -14.31 -12.93 -3.33
C VAL A 119 -14.32 -13.04 -1.80
N THR A 120 -13.35 -12.39 -1.16
CA THR A 120 -13.13 -12.52 0.28
C THR A 120 -13.68 -11.37 1.09
N ALA A 121 -13.89 -10.19 0.48
CA ALA A 121 -14.56 -9.06 1.09
C ALA A 121 -15.13 -8.10 0.04
N LEU A 122 -16.18 -7.36 0.44
CA LEU A 122 -16.73 -6.22 -0.29
C LEU A 122 -17.07 -5.14 0.73
N HIS A 123 -16.45 -3.95 0.63
CA HIS A 123 -16.56 -2.89 1.62
C HIS A 123 -16.29 -1.50 1.02
N ASN A 124 -16.40 -0.45 1.82
CA ASN A 124 -16.08 0.93 1.47
C ASN A 124 -14.80 1.37 2.20
N HIS A 125 -14.01 2.27 1.58
CA HIS A 125 -12.90 2.96 2.24
C HIS A 125 -13.31 4.32 2.81
N PHE A 126 -14.43 4.87 2.32
CA PHE A 126 -14.88 6.21 2.68
C PHE A 126 -16.38 6.24 2.97
N PHE A 127 -16.78 7.18 3.84
CA PHE A 127 -18.14 7.68 3.89
C PHE A 127 -18.27 8.85 2.90
N TRP A 128 -19.48 9.08 2.38
CA TRP A 128 -19.82 10.22 1.51
C TRP A 128 -18.90 10.39 0.29
N ASP A 129 -18.47 9.28 -0.28
CA ASP A 129 -17.73 9.24 -1.54
C ASP A 129 -18.65 9.46 -2.75
N GLU A 130 -18.18 10.26 -3.70
CA GLU A 130 -18.85 10.59 -4.96
C GLU A 130 -17.88 10.52 -6.14
N PRO A 131 -18.14 9.68 -7.18
CA PRO A 131 -19.18 8.67 -7.22
C PRO A 131 -18.95 7.60 -6.14
N ARG A 132 -20.05 6.88 -5.76
CA ARG A 132 -19.91 5.80 -4.79
C ARG A 132 -19.10 4.66 -5.37
N VAL A 133 -18.08 4.24 -4.64
CA VAL A 133 -17.22 3.11 -5.00
C VAL A 133 -17.16 2.07 -3.88
N PHE A 134 -16.83 0.85 -4.28
CA PHE A 134 -16.63 -0.30 -3.40
C PHE A 134 -15.25 -0.89 -3.65
N PHE A 135 -14.74 -1.55 -2.65
CA PHE A 135 -13.46 -2.25 -2.68
C PHE A 135 -13.73 -3.74 -2.51
N MET A 136 -13.23 -4.53 -3.45
CA MET A 136 -13.48 -5.96 -3.49
C MET A 136 -12.17 -6.72 -3.37
N HIS A 137 -12.01 -7.45 -2.25
CA HIS A 137 -10.87 -8.35 -2.12
C HIS A 137 -11.13 -9.64 -2.86
N ILE A 138 -10.10 -10.07 -3.58
CA ILE A 138 -10.12 -11.28 -4.41
C ILE A 138 -8.97 -12.20 -4.00
N HIS A 139 -9.20 -13.50 -4.20
CA HIS A 139 -8.25 -14.54 -3.90
C HIS A 139 -8.32 -15.67 -4.92
N GLY A 140 -7.20 -16.35 -5.14
CA GLY A 140 -7.14 -17.53 -6.00
C GLY A 140 -5.82 -18.27 -5.84
N HIS A 141 -5.81 -19.52 -6.24
CA HIS A 141 -4.66 -20.41 -6.11
C HIS A 141 -4.56 -21.29 -7.36
N GLY A 142 -3.37 -21.40 -7.93
CA GLY A 142 -3.16 -22.18 -9.15
C GLY A 142 -1.91 -21.76 -9.91
N LYS A 143 -1.82 -22.12 -11.18
CA LYS A 143 -0.70 -21.70 -12.03
C LYS A 143 -0.85 -20.23 -12.41
N ALA A 144 0.24 -19.47 -12.43
CA ALA A 144 0.24 -18.04 -12.73
C ALA A 144 -0.55 -17.67 -14.00
N VAL A 145 -0.35 -18.44 -15.07
CA VAL A 145 -1.01 -18.20 -16.38
C VAL A 145 -2.50 -18.51 -16.32
N ASP A 146 -2.90 -19.55 -15.61
CA ASP A 146 -4.32 -19.93 -15.45
C ASP A 146 -5.04 -18.85 -14.64
N LEU A 147 -4.48 -18.43 -13.49
CA LEU A 147 -4.98 -17.33 -12.67
C LEU A 147 -5.10 -16.01 -13.47
N ALA A 148 -4.16 -15.72 -14.37
CA ALA A 148 -4.25 -14.55 -15.23
C ALA A 148 -5.42 -14.62 -16.22
N ASN A 149 -5.70 -15.79 -16.77
CA ASN A 149 -6.85 -16.03 -17.67
C ASN A 149 -8.18 -15.93 -16.90
N GLU A 150 -8.21 -16.39 -15.65
CA GLU A 150 -9.37 -16.29 -14.75
C GLU A 150 -9.66 -14.85 -14.31
N LEU A 151 -8.60 -14.06 -14.05
CA LEU A 151 -8.72 -12.64 -13.68
C LEU A 151 -9.15 -11.74 -14.84
N LYS A 152 -8.68 -12.05 -16.05
CA LYS A 152 -8.84 -11.17 -17.23
C LYS A 152 -10.28 -10.73 -17.51
N PRO A 153 -11.31 -11.61 -17.49
CA PRO A 153 -12.70 -11.22 -17.74
C PRO A 153 -13.20 -10.19 -16.73
N ALA A 154 -12.86 -10.34 -15.46
CA ALA A 154 -13.23 -9.41 -14.41
C ALA A 154 -12.52 -8.04 -14.55
N ILE A 155 -11.20 -8.04 -14.79
CA ILE A 155 -10.42 -6.82 -15.00
C ILE A 155 -10.94 -6.04 -16.21
N ASP A 156 -11.36 -6.72 -17.28
CA ASP A 156 -11.86 -6.08 -18.47
C ASP A 156 -13.22 -5.36 -18.29
N LEU A 157 -13.94 -5.63 -17.22
CA LEU A 157 -15.19 -4.94 -16.88
C LEU A 157 -14.96 -3.62 -16.13
N ILE A 158 -13.79 -3.46 -15.49
CA ILE A 158 -13.48 -2.27 -14.69
C ILE A 158 -13.31 -1.04 -15.58
N GLY A 159 -13.95 0.07 -15.24
CA GLY A 159 -13.88 1.33 -15.97
C GLY A 159 -14.80 1.37 -17.20
N LYS A 160 -15.68 0.38 -17.39
CA LYS A 160 -16.63 0.34 -18.53
C LYS A 160 -18.06 0.71 -18.17
N SER A 161 -18.33 0.97 -16.90
CA SER A 161 -19.69 1.37 -16.49
C SER A 161 -20.05 2.79 -16.91
N LYS A 162 -21.33 3.05 -17.12
CA LYS A 162 -21.84 4.39 -17.42
C LYS A 162 -21.68 5.37 -16.25
N SER A 163 -21.60 4.86 -15.02
CA SER A 163 -21.37 5.66 -13.80
C SER A 163 -20.00 6.32 -13.78
N ALA A 164 -18.99 5.74 -14.45
CA ALA A 164 -17.67 6.33 -14.64
C ALA A 164 -17.72 7.57 -15.55
N SER A 165 -18.78 7.74 -16.36
CA SER A 165 -18.94 8.80 -17.35
C SER A 165 -19.73 10.02 -16.84
N GLY A 166 -20.01 10.12 -15.55
CA GLY A 166 -20.84 11.16 -14.95
C GLY A 166 -20.34 12.57 -15.22
N GLY A 167 -21.05 13.25 -16.14
CA GLY A 167 -20.73 14.57 -16.68
C GLY A 167 -20.95 15.72 -15.70
N GLN A 168 -20.20 15.79 -14.62
CA GLN A 168 -20.03 17.01 -13.87
C GLN A 168 -18.68 17.63 -14.22
N THR A 169 -18.65 18.92 -14.49
CA THR A 169 -17.38 19.69 -14.64
C THR A 169 -16.66 19.62 -13.30
N PRO A 170 -15.54 18.91 -13.21
CA PRO A 170 -14.96 18.62 -11.91
C PRO A 170 -14.17 19.81 -11.38
N SER A 171 -14.32 20.05 -10.10
CA SER A 171 -13.25 20.70 -9.35
C SER A 171 -12.06 19.73 -9.40
N ALA A 172 -11.00 20.13 -10.10
CA ALA A 172 -9.84 19.27 -10.25
C ALA A 172 -9.27 18.92 -8.86
N ALA A 173 -8.96 17.63 -8.67
CA ALA A 173 -8.22 17.19 -7.49
C ALA A 173 -6.92 18.01 -7.35
N PRO A 174 -6.41 18.21 -6.12
CA PRO A 174 -5.16 18.95 -5.92
C PRO A 174 -4.06 18.35 -6.80
N LYS A 175 -3.46 19.19 -7.66
CA LYS A 175 -2.31 18.76 -8.49
C LYS A 175 -1.00 18.80 -7.72
N GLN A 176 -0.97 19.55 -6.64
CA GLN A 176 0.18 19.71 -5.75
C GLN A 176 -0.29 19.70 -4.30
N SER A 177 0.56 19.23 -3.43
CA SER A 177 0.40 19.26 -1.98
C SER A 177 1.50 20.12 -1.38
N THR A 178 1.18 20.88 -0.33
CA THR A 178 2.14 21.69 0.41
C THR A 178 2.37 21.14 1.81
N LEU A 179 2.30 19.84 1.95
CA LEU A 179 2.55 19.11 3.20
C LEU A 179 4.04 19.15 3.54
N ASP A 180 4.33 19.33 4.81
CA ASP A 180 5.65 19.09 5.38
C ASP A 180 5.81 17.56 5.61
N ALA A 181 6.26 16.87 4.55
CA ALA A 181 6.44 15.42 4.56
C ALA A 181 7.47 14.95 5.61
N GLU A 182 8.52 15.75 5.86
CA GLU A 182 9.55 15.42 6.86
C GLU A 182 8.97 15.48 8.28
N LYS A 183 8.14 16.49 8.56
CA LYS A 183 7.44 16.63 9.83
C LYS A 183 6.46 15.47 10.06
N ILE A 184 5.68 15.10 9.04
CA ILE A 184 4.78 13.93 9.09
C ILE A 184 5.57 12.66 9.37
N ALA A 185 6.65 12.40 8.63
CA ALA A 185 7.53 11.25 8.83
C ALA A 185 8.11 11.20 10.24
N LYS A 186 8.55 12.34 10.77
CA LYS A 186 9.10 12.45 12.13
C LYS A 186 8.05 12.14 13.20
N ILE A 187 6.81 12.59 13.05
CA ILE A 187 5.72 12.31 13.99
C ILE A 187 5.37 10.83 13.96
N VAL A 188 5.21 10.26 12.77
CA VAL A 188 4.82 8.86 12.58
C VAL A 188 5.97 7.90 12.95
N GLY A 189 7.22 8.35 12.81
CA GLY A 189 8.42 7.52 13.02
C GLY A 189 8.79 6.66 11.82
N HIS A 190 8.14 6.86 10.68
CA HIS A 190 8.40 6.14 9.43
C HIS A 190 8.43 7.11 8.24
N ALA A 191 9.38 6.89 7.33
CA ALA A 191 9.44 7.62 6.07
C ALA A 191 8.34 7.13 5.12
N GLY A 192 7.86 8.03 4.28
CA GLY A 192 6.91 7.74 3.22
C GLY A 192 7.47 8.05 1.84
N GLU A 193 6.66 7.81 0.83
CA GLU A 193 6.96 8.08 -0.57
C GLU A 193 5.99 9.13 -1.14
N GLN A 194 6.51 9.99 -2.02
CA GLN A 194 5.70 10.96 -2.74
C GLN A 194 5.14 10.33 -4.01
N ASN A 195 3.81 10.34 -4.17
CA ASN A 195 3.12 9.89 -5.38
C ASN A 195 2.20 11.00 -5.90
N GLY A 196 2.70 11.79 -6.83
CA GLY A 196 2.03 13.02 -7.25
C GLY A 196 1.80 13.95 -6.04
N PRO A 197 0.55 14.38 -5.78
CA PRO A 197 0.25 15.23 -4.62
C PRO A 197 0.14 14.46 -3.30
N VAL A 198 0.19 13.13 -3.30
CA VAL A 198 -0.01 12.30 -2.11
C VAL A 198 1.32 11.90 -1.50
N TYR A 199 1.49 12.14 -0.20
CA TYR A 199 2.54 11.57 0.61
C TYR A 199 2.02 10.33 1.32
N LYS A 200 2.57 9.16 1.03
CA LYS A 200 2.09 7.87 1.56
C LYS A 200 3.16 7.17 2.37
N ILE A 201 2.82 6.80 3.61
CA ILE A 201 3.62 5.95 4.48
C ILE A 201 3.01 4.55 4.43
N THR A 202 3.83 3.54 4.18
CA THR A 202 3.42 2.13 4.18
C THR A 202 4.35 1.33 5.09
N ILE A 203 3.78 0.56 6.00
CA ILE A 203 4.48 -0.19 7.03
C ILE A 203 4.01 -1.65 6.95
N GLY A 204 4.92 -2.58 6.70
CA GLY A 204 4.63 -4.02 6.73
C GLY A 204 4.36 -4.51 8.16
N ARG A 205 3.70 -5.66 8.28
CA ARG A 205 3.55 -6.41 9.53
C ARG A 205 4.58 -7.55 9.56
N ASP A 206 5.86 -7.17 9.44
CA ASP A 206 7.00 -8.10 9.42
C ASP A 206 7.19 -8.83 10.77
N ASP A 207 6.46 -8.40 11.79
CA ASP A 207 6.34 -9.05 13.11
C ASP A 207 5.43 -10.30 13.08
N LEU A 208 4.71 -10.53 11.98
CA LEU A 208 3.76 -11.64 11.81
C LEU A 208 4.20 -12.60 10.70
N ASP A 209 4.17 -13.91 11.00
CA ASP A 209 4.34 -14.97 9.99
C ASP A 209 2.95 -15.41 9.49
N VAL A 210 2.45 -14.70 8.48
CA VAL A 210 1.15 -14.99 7.86
C VAL A 210 1.38 -15.80 6.60
N LYS A 211 0.70 -16.93 6.49
CA LYS A 211 0.74 -17.80 5.32
C LYS A 211 -0.66 -18.04 4.77
N GLU A 212 -0.74 -18.08 3.45
CA GLU A 212 -1.95 -18.41 2.70
C GLU A 212 -1.58 -19.45 1.65
N MET A 213 -2.13 -20.64 1.74
CA MET A 213 -1.81 -21.78 0.85
C MET A 213 -0.29 -21.95 0.61
N GLY A 214 0.50 -21.88 1.72
CA GLY A 214 1.95 -21.99 1.71
C GLY A 214 2.71 -20.74 1.28
N ALA A 215 2.05 -19.75 0.66
CA ALA A 215 2.66 -18.48 0.32
C ALA A 215 2.85 -17.61 1.57
N GLY A 216 4.04 -17.03 1.75
CA GLY A 216 4.29 -16.01 2.75
C GLY A 216 3.65 -14.69 2.33
N ILE A 217 2.68 -14.20 3.10
CA ILE A 217 1.98 -12.94 2.81
C ILE A 217 2.77 -11.80 3.43
N ASN A 218 3.21 -10.86 2.60
CA ASN A 218 4.00 -9.70 3.01
C ASN A 218 3.31 -8.38 2.67
N ALA A 219 3.98 -7.26 2.91
CA ALA A 219 3.44 -5.93 2.64
C ALA A 219 2.99 -5.72 1.19
N ARG A 220 3.66 -6.36 0.20
CA ARG A 220 3.29 -6.25 -1.21
C ARG A 220 2.04 -7.05 -1.58
N MET A 221 1.75 -8.10 -0.81
CA MET A 221 0.52 -8.90 -0.90
C MET A 221 -0.64 -8.30 -0.10
N GLY A 222 -0.48 -7.08 0.46
CA GLY A 222 -1.52 -6.40 1.20
C GLY A 222 -1.44 -6.53 2.73
N LEU A 223 -0.47 -7.26 3.28
CA LEU A 223 -0.24 -7.33 4.73
C LEU A 223 0.54 -6.09 5.21
N ASN A 224 -0.11 -4.95 5.18
CA ASN A 224 0.50 -3.69 5.55
C ASN A 224 -0.49 -2.72 6.21
N THR A 225 0.06 -1.76 6.93
CA THR A 225 -0.63 -0.60 7.46
C THR A 225 -0.15 0.62 6.67
N TRP A 226 -1.06 1.49 6.26
CA TRP A 226 -0.67 2.68 5.50
C TRP A 226 -1.49 3.90 5.84
N ALA A 227 -0.89 5.07 5.63
CA ALA A 227 -1.53 6.37 5.67
C ALA A 227 -1.12 7.19 4.45
N ALA A 228 -2.10 7.73 3.73
CA ALA A 228 -1.91 8.58 2.56
C ALA A 228 -2.44 9.98 2.88
N PHE A 229 -1.56 10.99 2.77
CA PHE A 229 -1.86 12.38 3.10
C PHE A 229 -1.89 13.23 1.82
N VAL A 230 -2.83 14.18 1.76
CA VAL A 230 -2.94 15.16 0.66
C VAL A 230 -3.43 16.50 1.20
N GLY A 231 -3.04 17.61 0.59
CA GLY A 231 -3.50 18.96 0.96
C GLY A 231 -2.40 19.88 1.43
N SER A 232 -2.64 20.64 2.48
CA SER A 232 -1.68 21.55 3.10
C SER A 232 -1.45 21.20 4.57
N ASN A 233 -0.48 21.84 5.22
CA ASN A 233 -0.23 21.64 6.65
C ASN A 233 -1.44 21.99 7.53
N ASP A 234 -2.22 23.00 7.13
CA ASP A 234 -3.37 23.48 7.91
C ASP A 234 -4.69 22.76 7.54
N ASP A 235 -4.82 22.30 6.29
CA ASP A 235 -6.01 21.59 5.79
C ASP A 235 -5.57 20.43 4.91
N ALA A 236 -5.37 19.29 5.54
CA ALA A 236 -5.02 18.03 4.92
C ALA A 236 -6.18 17.03 5.04
N ALA A 237 -6.15 16.04 4.16
CA ALA A 237 -6.91 14.82 4.30
C ALA A 237 -5.95 13.64 4.47
N VAL A 238 -6.35 12.65 5.27
CA VAL A 238 -5.68 11.37 5.41
C VAL A 238 -6.67 10.24 5.19
N ALA A 239 -6.25 9.25 4.43
CA ALA A 239 -6.91 7.94 4.32
C ALA A 239 -5.91 6.85 4.65
N GLY A 240 -6.39 5.73 5.16
CA GLY A 240 -5.49 4.64 5.47
C GLY A 240 -6.18 3.32 5.73
N ASP A 241 -5.34 2.33 5.93
CA ASP A 241 -5.69 0.97 6.30
C ASP A 241 -4.75 0.48 7.39
N ILE A 242 -5.26 -0.28 8.35
CA ILE A 242 -4.49 -0.81 9.48
C ILE A 242 -4.69 -2.31 9.56
N ALA A 243 -3.59 -3.06 9.38
CA ALA A 243 -3.56 -4.51 9.55
C ALA A 243 -3.34 -4.87 11.04
N MET A 244 -4.26 -5.61 11.63
CA MET A 244 -4.33 -5.88 13.08
C MET A 244 -4.51 -7.36 13.38
N LEU A 245 -3.95 -7.81 14.49
CA LEU A 245 -4.45 -8.99 15.19
C LEU A 245 -5.79 -8.69 15.86
N GLU A 246 -6.59 -9.69 16.16
CA GLU A 246 -7.89 -9.53 16.84
C GLU A 246 -7.77 -8.75 18.16
N SER A 247 -6.69 -8.98 18.93
CA SER A 247 -6.42 -8.28 20.20
C SER A 247 -6.08 -6.80 20.03
N GLU A 248 -5.61 -6.38 18.85
CA GLU A 248 -5.22 -5.00 18.55
C GLU A 248 -6.39 -4.14 18.06
N VAL A 249 -7.52 -4.75 17.67
CA VAL A 249 -8.67 -4.04 17.09
C VAL A 249 -9.23 -2.99 18.03
N GLN A 250 -9.59 -3.35 19.25
CA GLN A 250 -10.26 -2.43 20.16
C GLN A 250 -9.36 -1.26 20.63
N PRO A 251 -8.06 -1.49 20.96
CA PRO A 251 -7.15 -0.38 21.26
C PRO A 251 -6.98 0.58 20.10
N THR A 252 -6.78 0.06 18.88
CA THR A 252 -6.63 0.85 17.64
C THR A 252 -7.87 1.71 17.36
N LEU A 253 -9.07 1.14 17.47
CA LEU A 253 -10.33 1.88 17.33
C LEU A 253 -10.41 3.06 18.29
N LYS A 254 -10.08 2.83 19.57
CA LYS A 254 -10.07 3.87 20.60
C LYS A 254 -9.08 4.99 20.27
N ALA A 255 -7.87 4.61 19.82
CA ALA A 255 -6.82 5.56 19.44
C ALA A 255 -7.26 6.45 18.28
N LEU A 256 -7.79 5.88 17.19
CA LEU A 256 -8.30 6.64 16.05
C LEU A 256 -9.44 7.59 16.45
N ARG A 257 -10.43 7.09 17.18
CA ARG A 257 -11.61 7.90 17.58
C ARG A 257 -11.25 9.01 18.56
N ALA A 258 -10.28 8.80 19.45
CA ALA A 258 -9.77 9.84 20.36
C ALA A 258 -9.10 11.00 19.62
N HIS A 259 -8.59 10.75 18.39
CA HIS A 259 -7.98 11.76 17.52
C HIS A 259 -8.91 12.28 16.43
N GLY A 260 -10.21 11.98 16.50
CA GLY A 260 -11.22 12.49 15.56
C GLY A 260 -11.20 11.83 14.18
N MET A 261 -10.52 10.70 14.02
CA MET A 261 -10.54 9.94 12.75
C MET A 261 -11.84 9.17 12.61
N ASP A 262 -12.45 9.20 11.45
CA ASP A 262 -13.60 8.36 11.11
C ASP A 262 -13.13 6.95 10.80
N VAL A 263 -13.76 5.95 11.43
CA VAL A 263 -13.57 4.54 11.11
C VAL A 263 -14.68 4.12 10.16
N VAL A 264 -14.30 3.62 8.99
CA VAL A 264 -15.24 3.36 7.89
C VAL A 264 -15.58 1.89 7.76
N ALA A 265 -14.58 1.01 7.86
CA ALA A 265 -14.79 -0.42 7.71
C ALA A 265 -13.86 -1.21 8.64
N ILE A 266 -14.32 -2.39 9.03
CA ILE A 266 -13.52 -3.43 9.71
C ILE A 266 -13.80 -4.71 8.94
N HIS A 267 -12.78 -5.34 8.38
CA HIS A 267 -12.96 -6.46 7.45
C HIS A 267 -11.72 -7.37 7.39
N HIS A 268 -11.81 -8.45 6.62
CA HIS A 268 -10.70 -9.35 6.31
C HIS A 268 -10.23 -9.12 4.87
N HIS A 269 -8.95 -9.37 4.58
CA HIS A 269 -8.48 -9.55 3.20
C HIS A 269 -8.49 -11.03 2.80
N MET A 270 -8.30 -11.91 3.76
CA MET A 270 -8.14 -13.36 3.58
C MET A 270 -9.17 -14.13 4.39
N ILE A 271 -9.63 -15.25 3.86
CA ILE A 271 -10.46 -16.22 4.57
C ILE A 271 -9.55 -17.40 4.97
N ASN A 272 -9.71 -17.88 6.21
CA ASN A 272 -8.94 -19.01 6.77
C ASN A 272 -7.44 -18.78 7.04
N SER A 273 -6.93 -17.54 6.94
CA SER A 273 -5.55 -17.24 7.33
C SER A 273 -5.30 -17.48 8.82
N ARG A 274 -4.05 -17.79 9.17
CA ARG A 274 -3.60 -17.92 10.57
C ARG A 274 -2.24 -17.19 10.72
N PRO A 275 -2.12 -16.27 11.69
CA PRO A 275 -3.19 -15.73 12.54
C PRO A 275 -4.29 -15.01 11.73
N VAL A 276 -5.46 -14.83 12.32
CA VAL A 276 -6.53 -14.02 11.73
C VAL A 276 -6.08 -12.56 11.71
N ILE A 277 -6.11 -11.94 10.54
CA ILE A 277 -5.78 -10.54 10.35
C ILE A 277 -7.03 -9.75 10.04
N ILE A 278 -7.26 -8.72 10.82
CA ILE A 278 -8.36 -7.77 10.67
C ILE A 278 -7.79 -6.47 10.09
N PHE A 279 -8.46 -5.92 9.10
CA PHE A 279 -8.11 -4.66 8.48
C PHE A 279 -9.16 -3.60 8.82
N LEU A 280 -8.72 -2.34 8.87
CA LEU A 280 -9.57 -1.24 9.24
C LEU A 280 -9.27 -0.02 8.38
N HIS A 281 -10.30 0.48 7.67
CA HIS A 281 -10.19 1.75 6.96
C HIS A 281 -10.62 2.92 7.81
N TYR A 282 -9.84 4.00 7.67
CA TYR A 282 -10.10 5.25 8.38
C TYR A 282 -9.89 6.45 7.46
N TRP A 283 -10.55 7.53 7.83
CA TRP A 283 -10.51 8.83 7.16
C TRP A 283 -10.39 9.95 8.18
N GLY A 284 -9.69 11.03 7.82
CA GLY A 284 -9.63 12.24 8.63
C GLY A 284 -9.37 13.47 7.77
N ARG A 285 -9.84 14.64 8.24
CA ARG A 285 -9.55 15.94 7.67
C ARG A 285 -9.22 16.95 8.75
N GLY A 286 -8.21 17.78 8.51
CA GLY A 286 -7.76 18.82 9.42
C GLY A 286 -6.27 19.09 9.31
N PRO A 287 -5.64 19.72 10.31
CA PRO A 287 -4.21 19.98 10.30
C PRO A 287 -3.40 18.66 10.17
N ALA A 288 -2.47 18.63 9.21
CA ALA A 288 -1.67 17.45 8.88
C ALA A 288 -0.95 16.84 10.11
N GLU A 289 -0.46 17.70 11.01
CA GLU A 289 0.19 17.27 12.25
C GLU A 289 -0.75 16.49 13.16
N LYS A 290 -1.99 16.94 13.34
CA LYS A 290 -2.99 16.23 14.15
C LYS A 290 -3.37 14.89 13.54
N LEU A 291 -3.50 14.85 12.21
CA LEU A 291 -3.79 13.61 11.48
C LEU A 291 -2.63 12.61 11.61
N ALA A 292 -1.38 13.08 11.51
CA ALA A 292 -0.19 12.24 11.71
C ALA A 292 -0.09 11.71 13.15
N GLN A 293 -0.42 12.53 14.16
CA GLN A 293 -0.49 12.11 15.58
C GLN A 293 -1.57 11.04 15.79
N GLY A 294 -2.73 11.19 15.15
CA GLY A 294 -3.80 10.19 15.21
C GLY A 294 -3.40 8.85 14.59
N PHE A 295 -2.74 8.87 13.45
CA PHE A 295 -2.19 7.65 12.84
C PHE A 295 -1.09 7.03 13.72
N LYS A 296 -0.18 7.85 14.24
CA LYS A 296 0.87 7.38 15.17
C LYS A 296 0.28 6.71 16.43
N ALA A 297 -0.75 7.30 17.02
CA ALA A 297 -1.42 6.72 18.19
C ALA A 297 -2.03 5.35 17.88
N ALA A 298 -2.58 5.16 16.67
CA ALA A 298 -3.08 3.86 16.23
C ALA A 298 -1.94 2.85 15.97
N LEU A 299 -0.83 3.28 15.36
CA LEU A 299 0.36 2.44 15.17
C LEU A 299 0.95 1.96 16.51
N ASP A 300 0.92 2.80 17.54
CA ASP A 300 1.45 2.46 18.86
C ASP A 300 0.64 1.36 19.57
N GLU A 301 -0.53 1.01 19.05
CA GLU A 301 -1.33 -0.10 19.56
C GLU A 301 -1.00 -1.44 18.90
N LEU A 302 -0.23 -1.43 17.80
CA LEU A 302 0.17 -2.64 17.08
C LEU A 302 1.43 -3.27 17.70
N GLY A 303 1.52 -4.61 17.60
CA GLY A 303 2.67 -5.36 18.13
C GLY A 303 2.76 -5.43 19.65
N LYS A 304 1.74 -4.96 20.39
CA LYS A 304 1.68 -5.05 21.85
C LYS A 304 1.05 -6.35 22.36
N ALA A 305 0.40 -7.10 21.50
CA ALA A 305 -0.21 -8.37 21.87
C ALA A 305 0.90 -9.35 22.26
N LYS A 306 0.86 -9.80 23.50
CA LYS A 306 1.74 -10.83 24.04
C LYS A 306 1.08 -12.19 23.96
#